data_94f4ff7cab39602661c9ace27fbaeeba
#
_entry.id   94f4ff7cab39602661c9ace27fbaeeba
#
_cell.length_a   1.000
_cell.length_b   1.000
_cell.length_c   1.000
_cell.angle_alpha   90.00
_cell.angle_beta   90.00
_cell.angle_gamma   90.00
#
_symmetry.space_group_name_H-M   'P 1'
#
loop_
_entity.id
_entity.type
_entity.pdbx_description
1 polymer ?
#
loop_
_entity_poly.entity_id
_entity_poly.type
_entity_poly.pdbx_seq_one_letter_code
_entity_poly.pdbx_strand_id
1 'polypeptide(L)'
;MQSAKLSELVEPPGRGRVFTEPARPGLADCAPSGRVRLDALARFTQDIAFADAVQAGLSETSRWVVRRTRMRVERFPRFGDSLTLATFCSGLGRMWAERRTSIASDGGAGGRVEVVSLWVHLDPASGKPTPVLEEELAVWAESAAGRRVTARLHHPGPEGAEDRFRWRFRGSECDFADHVNNAAYFVPLEEELLQEAEPASIDVEIEYRSPAQPGEQAVVGNGARRWIVSPEGETHASLLVIDRTPTP
;
A
#
# COMPACT_ATOMS: atom_id res chain seq x y z
N MET A 1 16.22 9.85 19.05
CA MET A 1 15.28 9.50 17.97
C MET A 1 14.97 8.02 18.09
N GLN A 2 13.78 7.62 18.54
CA GLN A 2 13.37 6.22 18.46
C GLN A 2 13.22 5.86 16.97
N SER A 3 14.00 4.88 16.52
CA SER A 3 13.84 4.29 15.19
C SER A 3 12.38 3.83 15.04
N ALA A 4 11.66 4.38 14.06
CA ALA A 4 10.31 3.94 13.78
C ALA A 4 10.33 2.44 13.48
N LYS A 5 9.48 1.66 14.17
CA LYS A 5 9.36 0.23 13.91
C LYS A 5 8.60 0.06 12.62
N LEU A 6 9.33 -0.14 11.51
CA LEU A 6 8.78 -0.32 10.17
C LEU A 6 8.15 -1.71 10.01
N SER A 7 7.22 -1.82 9.08
CA SER A 7 6.69 -3.11 8.64
C SER A 7 7.79 -3.98 8.07
N GLU A 8 7.85 -5.23 8.50
CA GLU A 8 8.89 -6.18 8.09
C GLU A 8 8.54 -6.82 6.74
N LEU A 9 9.52 -6.90 5.85
CA LEU A 9 9.40 -7.57 4.56
C LEU A 9 9.89 -9.02 4.70
N VAL A 10 9.05 -9.89 5.27
CA VAL A 10 9.40 -11.31 5.47
C VAL A 10 9.39 -12.09 4.17
N GLU A 11 10.26 -13.08 4.05
CA GLU A 11 10.32 -13.98 2.91
C GLU A 11 9.14 -14.96 2.88
N PRO A 12 8.74 -15.48 1.70
CA PRO A 12 7.73 -16.53 1.59
C PRO A 12 8.13 -17.76 2.42
N PRO A 13 7.19 -18.34 3.18
CA PRO A 13 7.50 -19.43 4.12
C PRO A 13 7.77 -20.79 3.44
N GLY A 14 7.72 -20.88 2.12
CA GLY A 14 7.90 -22.11 1.34
C GLY A 14 6.74 -23.13 1.51
N ARG A 15 5.66 -22.75 2.19
CA ARG A 15 4.45 -23.55 2.40
C ARG A 15 3.22 -22.66 2.52
N GLY A 16 2.04 -23.28 2.42
CA GLY A 16 0.76 -22.56 2.47
C GLY A 16 0.45 -21.83 1.18
N ARG A 17 -0.60 -21.03 1.23
CA ARG A 17 -1.16 -20.36 0.06
C ARG A 17 -0.26 -19.20 -0.39
N VAL A 18 0.23 -19.29 -1.62
CA VAL A 18 0.81 -18.18 -2.39
C VAL A 18 -0.02 -18.06 -3.67
N PHE A 19 -0.64 -16.91 -3.88
CA PHE A 19 -1.43 -16.63 -5.08
C PHE A 19 -0.61 -15.83 -6.06
N THR A 20 -0.67 -16.16 -7.34
CA THR A 20 0.16 -15.55 -8.37
C THR A 20 -0.68 -15.19 -9.59
N GLU A 21 -0.49 -13.99 -10.12
CA GLU A 21 -1.09 -13.51 -11.35
C GLU A 21 -0.10 -12.73 -12.21
N PRO A 22 -0.26 -12.77 -13.55
CA PRO A 22 0.47 -11.90 -14.45
C PRO A 22 -0.16 -10.50 -14.47
N ALA A 23 0.66 -9.47 -14.72
CA ALA A 23 0.20 -8.12 -14.99
C ALA A 23 1.04 -7.44 -16.07
N ARG A 24 0.50 -6.37 -16.66
CA ARG A 24 1.23 -5.51 -17.60
C ARG A 24 0.89 -4.06 -17.31
N PRO A 25 1.90 -3.19 -17.09
CA PRO A 25 1.66 -1.77 -16.95
C PRO A 25 1.07 -1.18 -18.23
N GLY A 26 -0.05 -0.48 -18.09
CA GLY A 26 -0.64 0.32 -19.16
C GLY A 26 0.04 1.69 -19.31
N LEU A 27 -0.30 2.44 -20.36
CA LEU A 27 0.22 3.80 -20.57
C LEU A 27 -0.06 4.71 -19.38
N ALA A 28 -1.24 4.61 -18.80
CA ALA A 28 -1.68 5.45 -17.69
C ALA A 28 -1.06 5.04 -16.33
N ASP A 29 -0.33 3.92 -16.27
CA ASP A 29 0.36 3.48 -15.06
C ASP A 29 1.78 4.01 -14.96
N CYS A 30 2.29 4.63 -16.02
CA CYS A 30 3.68 5.02 -16.13
C CYS A 30 3.87 6.54 -16.04
N ALA A 31 5.02 6.94 -15.48
CA ALA A 31 5.57 8.28 -15.56
C ALA A 31 6.06 8.58 -17.00
N PRO A 32 6.32 9.85 -17.36
CA PRO A 32 6.87 10.21 -18.67
C PRO A 32 8.18 9.51 -19.03
N SER A 33 8.99 9.14 -18.05
CA SER A 33 10.23 8.35 -18.22
C SER A 33 9.96 6.90 -18.60
N GLY A 34 8.71 6.42 -18.50
CA GLY A 34 8.31 5.04 -18.71
C GLY A 34 8.42 4.14 -17.45
N ARG A 35 8.84 4.64 -16.29
CA ARG A 35 8.77 3.88 -15.05
C ARG A 35 7.32 3.77 -14.56
N VAL A 36 6.98 2.66 -13.92
CA VAL A 36 5.66 2.49 -13.29
C VAL A 36 5.58 3.38 -12.04
N ARG A 37 4.48 4.14 -11.89
CA ARG A 37 4.26 5.03 -10.75
C ARG A 37 3.90 4.27 -9.47
N LEU A 38 4.13 4.90 -8.32
CA LEU A 38 3.83 4.32 -7.00
C LEU A 38 2.34 4.01 -6.82
N ASP A 39 1.45 4.90 -7.31
CA ASP A 39 0.00 4.67 -7.26
C ASP A 39 -0.42 3.45 -8.10
N ALA A 40 0.20 3.23 -9.25
CA ALA A 40 -0.05 2.06 -10.08
C ALA A 40 0.43 0.77 -9.38
N LEU A 41 1.61 0.78 -8.77
CA LEU A 41 2.11 -0.35 -7.97
C LEU A 41 1.19 -0.65 -6.78
N ALA A 42 0.65 0.38 -6.14
CA ALA A 42 -0.31 0.22 -5.06
C ALA A 42 -1.64 -0.38 -5.55
N ARG A 43 -2.14 0.01 -6.74
CA ARG A 43 -3.32 -0.62 -7.37
C ARG A 43 -3.07 -2.09 -7.65
N PHE A 44 -1.96 -2.46 -8.31
CA PHE A 44 -1.61 -3.85 -8.55
C PHE A 44 -1.58 -4.68 -7.26
N THR A 45 -1.08 -4.09 -6.16
CA THR A 45 -1.06 -4.75 -4.85
C THR A 45 -2.46 -4.99 -4.28
N GLN A 46 -3.39 -4.04 -4.47
CA GLN A 46 -4.79 -4.20 -4.04
C GLN A 46 -5.52 -5.23 -4.90
N ASP A 47 -5.33 -5.15 -6.22
CA ASP A 47 -6.03 -5.99 -7.18
C ASP A 47 -5.68 -7.47 -6.97
N ILE A 48 -4.39 -7.82 -6.82
CA ILE A 48 -4.00 -9.20 -6.54
C ILE A 48 -4.45 -9.68 -5.16
N ALA A 49 -4.52 -8.80 -4.17
CA ALA A 49 -5.04 -9.15 -2.84
C ALA A 49 -6.53 -9.47 -2.90
N PHE A 50 -7.30 -8.71 -3.69
CA PHE A 50 -8.71 -8.96 -3.94
C PHE A 50 -8.92 -10.24 -4.75
N ALA A 51 -8.16 -10.45 -5.83
CA ALA A 51 -8.22 -11.66 -6.66
C ALA A 51 -7.94 -12.92 -5.84
N ASP A 52 -6.95 -12.88 -4.93
CA ASP A 52 -6.67 -13.98 -4.00
C ASP A 52 -7.85 -14.27 -3.07
N ALA A 53 -8.49 -13.23 -2.51
CA ALA A 53 -9.67 -13.38 -1.66
C ALA A 53 -10.87 -13.96 -2.42
N VAL A 54 -11.10 -13.52 -3.67
CA VAL A 54 -12.14 -14.07 -4.57
C VAL A 54 -11.88 -15.55 -4.83
N GLN A 55 -10.66 -15.93 -5.23
CA GLN A 55 -10.31 -17.32 -5.51
C GLN A 55 -10.41 -18.20 -4.25
N ALA A 56 -10.15 -17.62 -3.08
CA ALA A 56 -10.31 -18.32 -1.80
C ALA A 56 -11.78 -18.44 -1.32
N GLY A 57 -12.73 -17.83 -2.03
CA GLY A 57 -14.15 -17.83 -1.65
C GLY A 57 -14.50 -16.87 -0.51
N LEU A 58 -13.67 -15.87 -0.23
CA LEU A 58 -13.81 -14.97 0.94
C LEU A 58 -14.30 -13.55 0.59
N SER A 59 -14.49 -13.23 -0.69
CA SER A 59 -14.81 -11.85 -1.14
C SER A 59 -16.21 -11.36 -0.76
N GLU A 60 -17.16 -12.29 -0.56
CA GLU A 60 -18.56 -11.93 -0.25
C GLU A 60 -18.85 -11.82 1.24
N THR A 61 -18.02 -12.44 2.08
CA THR A 61 -18.25 -12.54 3.52
C THR A 61 -17.42 -11.56 4.33
N SER A 62 -16.31 -11.06 3.77
CA SER A 62 -15.32 -10.30 4.50
C SER A 62 -15.13 -8.89 3.94
N ARG A 63 -15.20 -7.89 4.81
CA ARG A 63 -14.85 -6.51 4.47
C ARG A 63 -13.50 -6.15 5.05
N TRP A 64 -12.53 -5.87 4.18
CA TRP A 64 -11.17 -5.53 4.56
C TRP A 64 -10.83 -4.10 4.16
N VAL A 65 -10.18 -3.37 5.07
CA VAL A 65 -9.62 -2.05 4.78
C VAL A 65 -8.13 -2.04 5.06
N VAL A 66 -7.35 -1.44 4.18
CA VAL A 66 -5.92 -1.29 4.40
C VAL A 66 -5.67 -0.21 5.46
N ARG A 67 -4.74 -0.49 6.37
CA ARG A 67 -4.39 0.41 7.48
C ARG A 67 -2.97 0.93 7.37
N ARG A 68 -2.09 0.17 6.75
CA ARG A 68 -0.69 0.53 6.51
C ARG A 68 -0.16 -0.24 5.31
N THR A 69 0.68 0.41 4.51
CA THR A 69 1.40 -0.23 3.40
C THR A 69 2.83 0.27 3.39
N ARG A 70 3.81 -0.64 3.39
CA ARG A 70 5.20 -0.33 3.05
C ARG A 70 5.51 -0.90 1.68
N MET A 71 6.06 -0.09 0.83
CA MET A 71 6.48 -0.43 -0.52
C MET A 71 7.97 -0.12 -0.68
N ARG A 72 8.76 -1.15 -0.96
CA ARG A 72 10.16 -1.04 -1.34
C ARG A 72 10.29 -1.33 -2.81
N VAL A 73 10.66 -0.33 -3.59
CA VAL A 73 11.00 -0.44 -5.00
C VAL A 73 12.52 -0.50 -5.11
N GLU A 74 13.06 -1.68 -5.34
CA GLU A 74 14.51 -1.86 -5.58
C GLU A 74 14.89 -1.40 -6.99
N ARG A 75 14.04 -1.69 -7.94
CA ARG A 75 14.07 -1.24 -9.34
C ARG A 75 12.63 -1.07 -9.82
N PHE A 76 12.34 0.05 -10.42
CA PHE A 76 11.01 0.30 -10.98
C PHE A 76 10.74 -0.59 -12.19
N PRO A 77 9.59 -1.28 -12.24
CA PRO A 77 9.07 -1.83 -13.49
C PRO A 77 8.86 -0.72 -14.52
N ARG A 78 8.90 -1.06 -15.78
CA ARG A 78 8.77 -0.10 -16.88
C ARG A 78 7.62 -0.44 -17.80
N PHE A 79 7.17 0.54 -18.58
CA PHE A 79 6.23 0.32 -19.66
C PHE A 79 6.76 -0.76 -20.61
N GLY A 80 5.89 -1.71 -20.93
CA GLY A 80 6.23 -2.86 -21.78
C GLY A 80 6.73 -4.10 -21.03
N ASP A 81 7.04 -4.00 -19.74
CA ASP A 81 7.38 -5.17 -18.94
C ASP A 81 6.19 -6.13 -18.83
N SER A 82 6.48 -7.42 -18.87
CA SER A 82 5.57 -8.43 -18.33
C SER A 82 5.93 -8.66 -16.88
N LEU A 83 4.91 -8.58 -16.00
CA LEU A 83 5.11 -8.69 -14.56
C LEU A 83 4.49 -9.99 -14.03
N THR A 84 5.15 -10.60 -13.08
CA THR A 84 4.58 -11.61 -12.21
C THR A 84 4.34 -11.01 -10.83
N LEU A 85 3.10 -11.06 -10.38
CA LEU A 85 2.69 -10.67 -9.04
C LEU A 85 2.51 -11.93 -8.21
N ALA A 86 3.05 -11.96 -7.00
CA ALA A 86 2.86 -13.06 -6.05
C ALA A 86 2.49 -12.51 -4.69
N THR A 87 1.41 -13.02 -4.08
CA THR A 87 0.94 -12.54 -2.77
C THR A 87 0.65 -13.70 -1.81
N PHE A 88 0.89 -13.45 -0.52
CA PHE A 88 0.58 -14.40 0.55
C PHE A 88 0.29 -13.67 1.87
N CYS A 89 -0.43 -14.32 2.77
CA CYS A 89 -0.60 -13.81 4.13
C CYS A 89 0.70 -14.04 4.92
N SER A 90 1.31 -12.96 5.40
CA SER A 90 2.58 -12.99 6.12
C SER A 90 2.45 -12.90 7.64
N GLY A 91 1.22 -12.71 8.14
CA GLY A 91 0.96 -12.67 9.57
C GLY A 91 -0.50 -12.40 9.90
N LEU A 92 -0.91 -12.85 11.07
CA LEU A 92 -2.30 -12.76 11.51
C LEU A 92 -2.42 -12.09 12.89
N GLY A 93 -3.54 -11.41 13.09
CA GLY A 93 -4.05 -10.97 14.37
C GLY A 93 -5.49 -11.41 14.53
N ARG A 94 -6.16 -10.96 15.61
CA ARG A 94 -7.55 -11.33 15.85
C ARG A 94 -8.52 -10.69 14.85
N MET A 95 -8.24 -9.43 14.44
CA MET A 95 -9.12 -8.61 13.58
C MET A 95 -8.35 -8.05 12.39
N TRP A 96 -7.17 -8.56 12.09
CA TRP A 96 -6.31 -8.06 11.01
C TRP A 96 -5.41 -9.14 10.45
N ALA A 97 -4.99 -8.92 9.22
CA ALA A 97 -4.02 -9.76 8.53
C ALA A 97 -2.95 -8.87 7.86
N GLU A 98 -1.73 -9.35 7.84
CA GLU A 98 -0.65 -8.76 7.08
C GLU A 98 -0.42 -9.58 5.82
N ARG A 99 -0.25 -8.89 4.70
CA ARG A 99 -0.07 -9.51 3.38
C ARG A 99 1.20 -8.98 2.74
N ARG A 100 2.01 -9.91 2.26
CA ARG A 100 3.17 -9.64 1.42
C ARG A 100 2.77 -9.76 -0.06
N THR A 101 3.32 -8.86 -0.89
CA THR A 101 3.20 -8.93 -2.33
C THR A 101 4.54 -8.61 -2.95
N SER A 102 5.01 -9.48 -3.85
CA SER A 102 6.18 -9.25 -4.69
C SER A 102 5.72 -8.96 -6.11
N ILE A 103 6.29 -7.96 -6.76
CA ILE A 103 6.06 -7.61 -8.16
C ILE A 103 7.41 -7.66 -8.85
N ALA A 104 7.57 -8.56 -9.82
CA ALA A 104 8.82 -8.75 -10.53
C ALA A 104 8.60 -8.74 -12.04
N SER A 105 9.50 -8.08 -12.79
CA SER A 105 9.53 -8.21 -14.24
C SER A 105 10.08 -9.58 -14.62
N ASP A 106 9.50 -10.21 -15.66
CA ASP A 106 9.97 -11.47 -16.19
C ASP A 106 11.40 -11.31 -16.71
N GLY A 107 12.24 -12.36 -16.51
CA GLY A 107 13.64 -12.34 -16.97
C GLY A 107 14.66 -11.80 -15.97
N GLY A 108 14.27 -11.40 -14.76
CA GLY A 108 15.17 -11.20 -13.61
C GLY A 108 15.97 -9.89 -13.55
N ALA A 109 16.26 -9.23 -14.67
CA ALA A 109 17.02 -7.96 -14.71
C ALA A 109 16.13 -6.71 -14.60
N GLY A 110 14.81 -6.86 -14.69
CA GLY A 110 13.82 -5.79 -14.71
C GLY A 110 13.39 -5.30 -13.33
N GLY A 111 12.17 -4.76 -13.27
CA GLY A 111 11.57 -4.23 -12.06
C GLY A 111 11.50 -5.24 -10.91
N ARG A 112 11.68 -4.74 -9.69
CA ARG A 112 11.53 -5.51 -8.45
C ARG A 112 10.96 -4.65 -7.35
N VAL A 113 9.79 -5.05 -6.86
CA VAL A 113 9.05 -4.33 -5.82
C VAL A 113 8.58 -5.32 -4.76
N GLU A 114 8.78 -4.97 -3.51
CA GLU A 114 8.34 -5.73 -2.35
C GLU A 114 7.39 -4.87 -1.52
N VAL A 115 6.19 -5.39 -1.28
CA VAL A 115 5.15 -4.67 -0.54
C VAL A 115 4.69 -5.49 0.65
N VAL A 116 4.43 -4.82 1.76
CA VAL A 116 3.69 -5.40 2.89
C VAL A 116 2.54 -4.48 3.25
N SER A 117 1.34 -5.02 3.31
CA SER A 117 0.12 -4.29 3.65
C SER A 117 -0.57 -4.91 4.85
N LEU A 118 -1.00 -4.08 5.79
CA LEU A 118 -1.79 -4.47 6.95
C LEU A 118 -3.25 -4.14 6.69
N TRP A 119 -4.10 -5.14 6.76
CA TRP A 119 -5.53 -5.08 6.53
C TRP A 119 -6.28 -5.30 7.84
N VAL A 120 -7.33 -4.55 8.07
CA VAL A 120 -8.24 -4.70 9.21
C VAL A 120 -9.58 -5.20 8.71
N HIS A 121 -10.08 -6.26 9.35
CA HIS A 121 -11.38 -6.85 9.06
C HIS A 121 -12.48 -6.06 9.76
N LEU A 122 -13.49 -5.66 8.99
CA LEU A 122 -14.62 -4.87 9.46
C LEU A 122 -15.93 -5.67 9.37
N ASP A 123 -16.77 -5.50 10.35
CA ASP A 123 -18.15 -5.89 10.28
C ASP A 123 -18.89 -5.09 9.20
N PRO A 124 -19.54 -5.75 8.22
CA PRO A 124 -20.18 -5.06 7.09
C PRO A 124 -21.30 -4.09 7.48
N ALA A 125 -22.00 -4.37 8.58
CA ALA A 125 -23.15 -3.58 9.01
C ALA A 125 -22.74 -2.35 9.83
N SER A 126 -21.77 -2.50 10.74
CA SER A 126 -21.35 -1.43 11.64
C SER A 126 -20.10 -0.67 11.19
N GLY A 127 -19.30 -1.23 10.23
CA GLY A 127 -18.02 -0.69 9.81
C GLY A 127 -16.94 -0.75 10.90
N LYS A 128 -17.16 -1.46 12.00
CA LYS A 128 -16.21 -1.56 13.12
C LYS A 128 -15.30 -2.78 12.97
N PRO A 129 -14.05 -2.72 13.49
CA PRO A 129 -13.18 -3.87 13.54
C PRO A 129 -13.84 -5.05 14.24
N THR A 130 -13.83 -6.21 13.58
CA THR A 130 -14.44 -7.46 14.08
C THR A 130 -13.50 -8.63 13.90
N PRO A 131 -13.56 -9.67 14.78
CA PRO A 131 -12.75 -10.86 14.61
C PRO A 131 -13.02 -11.55 13.27
N VAL A 132 -11.96 -12.03 12.65
CA VAL A 132 -12.02 -12.87 11.45
C VAL A 132 -12.49 -14.27 11.88
N LEU A 133 -13.34 -14.90 11.11
CA LEU A 133 -13.81 -16.26 11.38
C LEU A 133 -12.67 -17.27 11.28
N GLU A 134 -12.69 -18.33 12.09
CA GLU A 134 -11.64 -19.36 12.09
C GLU A 134 -11.50 -20.04 10.74
N GLU A 135 -12.60 -20.32 10.06
CA GLU A 135 -12.64 -20.91 8.72
C GLU A 135 -11.98 -20.00 7.66
N GLU A 136 -12.14 -18.68 7.77
CA GLU A 136 -11.47 -17.71 6.90
C GLU A 136 -9.96 -17.64 7.21
N LEU A 137 -9.60 -17.66 8.50
CA LEU A 137 -8.21 -17.68 8.93
C LEU A 137 -7.47 -18.94 8.48
N ALA A 138 -8.16 -20.07 8.43
CA ALA A 138 -7.59 -21.37 8.04
C ALA A 138 -6.96 -21.31 6.63
N VAL A 139 -7.55 -20.54 5.70
CA VAL A 139 -7.04 -20.36 4.34
C VAL A 139 -5.63 -19.79 4.32
N TRP A 140 -5.30 -18.90 5.29
CA TRP A 140 -4.02 -18.18 5.33
C TRP A 140 -3.10 -18.62 6.48
N ALA A 141 -3.57 -19.47 7.38
CA ALA A 141 -2.85 -19.82 8.59
C ALA A 141 -1.47 -20.45 8.30
N GLU A 142 -1.39 -21.30 7.28
CA GLU A 142 -0.16 -22.01 6.92
C GLU A 142 0.89 -21.05 6.36
N SER A 143 0.50 -20.13 5.45
CA SER A 143 1.42 -19.13 4.90
C SER A 143 1.85 -18.09 5.93
N ALA A 144 0.99 -17.76 6.90
CA ALA A 144 1.34 -16.88 8.02
C ALA A 144 2.37 -17.52 8.98
N ALA A 145 2.57 -18.84 8.93
CA ALA A 145 3.57 -19.60 9.70
C ALA A 145 3.57 -19.29 11.21
N GLY A 146 2.40 -18.99 11.79
CA GLY A 146 2.25 -18.63 13.21
C GLY A 146 2.69 -17.21 13.57
N ARG A 147 3.15 -16.40 12.59
CA ARG A 147 3.58 -15.02 12.83
C ARG A 147 2.40 -14.14 13.27
N ARG A 148 2.57 -13.47 14.42
CA ARG A 148 1.59 -12.54 14.97
C ARG A 148 2.00 -11.11 14.67
N VAL A 149 1.04 -10.31 14.22
CA VAL A 149 1.25 -8.89 13.86
C VAL A 149 0.27 -8.00 14.63
N THR A 150 0.56 -6.70 14.66
CA THR A 150 -0.28 -5.70 15.34
C THR A 150 -0.76 -4.65 14.36
N ALA A 151 -1.97 -4.13 14.56
CA ALA A 151 -2.52 -3.05 13.73
C ALA A 151 -2.22 -1.65 14.25
N ARG A 152 -1.26 -1.52 15.21
CA ARG A 152 -0.89 -0.22 15.77
C ARG A 152 -0.18 0.64 14.70
N LEU A 153 -0.63 1.89 14.56
CA LEU A 153 0.05 2.92 13.79
C LEU A 153 1.20 3.52 14.61
N HIS A 154 2.26 3.92 13.92
CA HIS A 154 3.53 4.36 14.53
C HIS A 154 3.99 5.73 14.06
N HIS A 155 3.45 6.24 12.94
CA HIS A 155 3.80 7.57 12.47
C HIS A 155 3.27 8.63 13.43
N PRO A 156 4.04 9.67 13.76
CA PRO A 156 3.55 10.79 14.55
C PRO A 156 2.50 11.60 13.77
N GLY A 157 1.86 12.54 14.45
CA GLY A 157 1.03 13.57 13.84
C GLY A 157 1.86 14.60 13.06
N PRO A 158 1.18 15.58 12.41
CA PRO A 158 1.84 16.59 11.59
C PRO A 158 2.41 17.78 12.40
N GLU A 159 2.54 17.68 13.72
CA GLU A 159 2.99 18.77 14.56
C GLU A 159 4.38 19.28 14.13
N GLY A 160 4.47 20.57 13.83
CA GLY A 160 5.70 21.20 13.34
C GLY A 160 6.03 20.88 11.88
N ALA A 161 5.06 20.35 11.11
CA ALA A 161 5.19 20.22 9.67
C ALA A 161 4.86 21.54 8.98
N GLU A 162 5.52 21.80 7.84
CA GLU A 162 5.32 22.97 7.01
C GLU A 162 4.44 22.66 5.81
N ASP A 163 3.66 23.64 5.34
CA ASP A 163 2.90 23.50 4.10
C ASP A 163 3.86 23.27 2.92
N ARG A 164 3.56 22.27 2.10
CA ARG A 164 4.30 22.00 0.86
C ARG A 164 3.51 22.41 -0.36
N PHE A 165 2.31 21.87 -0.51
CA PHE A 165 1.39 22.21 -1.60
C PHE A 165 -0.05 21.80 -1.28
N ARG A 166 -1.01 22.29 -2.09
CA ARG A 166 -2.40 21.85 -2.07
C ARG A 166 -2.61 20.73 -3.06
N TRP A 167 -3.34 19.71 -2.65
CA TRP A 167 -3.75 18.59 -3.47
C TRP A 167 -5.27 18.50 -3.53
N ARG A 168 -5.79 18.13 -4.68
CA ARG A 168 -7.23 17.94 -4.84
C ARG A 168 -7.54 16.53 -5.29
N PHE A 169 -8.11 15.73 -4.39
CA PHE A 169 -8.69 14.45 -4.78
C PHE A 169 -9.97 14.65 -5.60
N ARG A 170 -10.16 13.80 -6.60
CA ARG A 170 -11.27 13.86 -7.55
C ARG A 170 -12.21 12.69 -7.31
N GLY A 171 -13.49 12.82 -7.73
CA GLY A 171 -14.46 11.74 -7.67
C GLY A 171 -14.04 10.48 -8.44
N SER A 172 -13.24 10.64 -9.52
CA SER A 172 -12.68 9.53 -10.29
C SER A 172 -11.57 8.74 -9.56
N GLU A 173 -11.11 9.21 -8.43
CA GLU A 173 -10.13 8.54 -7.55
C GLU A 173 -10.81 7.77 -6.42
N CYS A 174 -12.14 7.84 -6.31
CA CYS A 174 -12.92 7.04 -5.36
C CYS A 174 -13.12 5.62 -5.88
N ASP A 175 -13.17 4.67 -4.94
CA ASP A 175 -13.54 3.29 -5.21
C ASP A 175 -15.00 3.00 -4.81
N PHE A 176 -15.42 1.74 -4.89
CA PHE A 176 -16.79 1.31 -4.57
C PHE A 176 -17.16 1.47 -3.08
N ALA A 177 -16.19 1.77 -2.21
CA ALA A 177 -16.43 2.09 -0.80
C ALA A 177 -16.81 3.56 -0.59
N ASP A 178 -16.94 4.34 -1.67
CA ASP A 178 -17.33 5.77 -1.70
C ASP A 178 -16.36 6.69 -0.94
N HIS A 179 -15.07 6.35 -0.99
CA HIS A 179 -13.99 7.24 -0.56
C HIS A 179 -12.80 7.15 -1.51
N VAL A 180 -11.86 8.09 -1.35
CA VAL A 180 -10.61 8.09 -2.10
C VAL A 180 -9.89 6.76 -1.92
N ASN A 181 -9.63 6.07 -3.04
CA ASN A 181 -8.93 4.78 -3.05
C ASN A 181 -7.53 4.90 -2.42
N ASN A 182 -7.13 3.89 -1.65
CA ASN A 182 -5.86 3.91 -0.93
C ASN A 182 -4.63 4.13 -1.84
N ALA A 183 -4.67 3.67 -3.09
CA ALA A 183 -3.59 3.90 -4.04
C ALA A 183 -3.44 5.38 -4.44
N ALA A 184 -4.54 6.14 -4.47
CA ALA A 184 -4.52 7.55 -4.83
C ALA A 184 -3.74 8.42 -3.83
N TYR A 185 -3.56 7.96 -2.59
CA TYR A 185 -2.74 8.66 -1.61
C TYR A 185 -1.23 8.67 -1.93
N PHE A 186 -0.78 7.83 -2.87
CA PHE A 186 0.58 7.89 -3.38
C PHE A 186 0.77 8.96 -4.47
N VAL A 187 -0.32 9.45 -5.09
CA VAL A 187 -0.22 10.40 -6.20
C VAL A 187 0.42 11.74 -5.77
N PRO A 188 0.09 12.35 -4.61
CA PRO A 188 0.79 13.55 -4.15
C PRO A 188 2.31 13.37 -3.99
N LEU A 189 2.75 12.22 -3.49
CA LEU A 189 4.18 11.90 -3.42
C LEU A 189 4.77 11.70 -4.82
N GLU A 190 4.06 11.03 -5.71
CA GLU A 190 4.49 10.83 -7.10
C GLU A 190 4.69 12.17 -7.83
N GLU A 191 3.78 13.13 -7.65
CA GLU A 191 3.93 14.49 -8.19
C GLU A 191 5.18 15.20 -7.66
N GLU A 192 5.48 15.07 -6.36
CA GLU A 192 6.71 15.60 -5.78
C GLU A 192 7.95 14.97 -6.42
N LEU A 193 7.93 13.63 -6.63
CA LEU A 193 9.04 12.92 -7.27
C LEU A 193 9.25 13.30 -8.74
N LEU A 194 8.16 13.61 -9.46
CA LEU A 194 8.23 14.02 -10.86
C LEU A 194 8.78 15.46 -11.03
N GLN A 195 8.61 16.32 -10.03
CA GLN A 195 9.13 17.68 -10.03
C GLN A 195 10.63 17.75 -9.68
N GLU A 196 11.14 16.73 -9.00
CA GLU A 196 12.53 16.60 -8.63
C GLU A 196 13.24 15.56 -9.55
N ALA A 197 14.37 14.99 -9.10
CA ALA A 197 14.99 13.87 -9.78
C ALA A 197 14.21 12.59 -9.50
N GLU A 198 13.74 11.90 -10.55
CA GLU A 198 13.06 10.61 -10.38
C GLU A 198 13.99 9.60 -9.67
N PRO A 199 13.47 8.86 -8.68
CA PRO A 199 14.29 7.90 -7.96
C PRO A 199 14.55 6.65 -8.78
N ALA A 200 15.78 6.10 -8.69
CA ALA A 200 16.12 4.77 -9.19
C ALA A 200 15.55 3.67 -8.29
N SER A 201 15.47 3.94 -6.98
CA SER A 201 14.85 3.09 -5.97
C SER A 201 14.16 3.95 -4.92
N ILE A 202 13.16 3.40 -4.23
CA ILE A 202 12.49 4.06 -3.12
C ILE A 202 11.96 3.05 -2.11
N ASP A 203 11.99 3.39 -0.83
CA ASP A 203 11.33 2.65 0.25
C ASP A 203 10.41 3.63 0.98
N VAL A 204 9.10 3.39 0.94
CA VAL A 204 8.08 4.28 1.49
C VAL A 204 7.06 3.50 2.31
N GLU A 205 6.70 4.03 3.49
CA GLU A 205 5.60 3.49 4.30
C GLU A 205 4.51 4.54 4.44
N ILE A 206 3.27 4.14 4.18
CA ILE A 206 2.06 4.94 4.40
C ILE A 206 1.20 4.32 5.50
N GLU A 207 0.69 5.16 6.40
CA GLU A 207 -0.35 4.81 7.37
C GLU A 207 -1.61 5.60 7.05
N TYR A 208 -2.73 4.87 6.88
CA TYR A 208 -4.06 5.44 6.65
C TYR A 208 -4.78 5.62 7.99
N ARG A 209 -5.24 6.84 8.28
CA ARG A 209 -5.86 7.20 9.57
C ARG A 209 -7.36 7.35 9.47
N SER A 210 -7.81 8.13 8.49
CA SER A 210 -9.24 8.32 8.18
C SER A 210 -9.44 8.37 6.67
N PRO A 211 -10.60 7.94 6.17
CA PRO A 211 -10.89 8.02 4.74
C PRO A 211 -11.01 9.49 4.31
N ALA A 212 -10.41 9.84 3.16
CA ALA A 212 -10.63 11.14 2.55
C ALA A 212 -11.81 11.08 1.57
N GLN A 213 -12.49 12.22 1.44
CA GLN A 213 -13.47 12.47 0.39
C GLN A 213 -12.85 13.33 -0.72
N PRO A 214 -13.45 13.34 -1.93
CA PRO A 214 -13.05 14.28 -2.98
C PRO A 214 -13.06 15.72 -2.47
N GLY A 215 -12.03 16.47 -2.81
CA GLY A 215 -11.88 17.85 -2.35
C GLY A 215 -10.44 18.25 -2.12
N GLU A 216 -10.22 19.49 -1.71
CA GLU A 216 -8.90 20.03 -1.45
C GLU A 216 -8.35 19.50 -0.12
N GLN A 217 -7.08 19.15 -0.14
CA GLN A 217 -6.30 18.70 1.01
C GLN A 217 -5.00 19.51 1.09
N ALA A 218 -4.42 19.64 2.26
CA ALA A 218 -3.07 20.12 2.43
C ALA A 218 -2.09 18.94 2.44
N VAL A 219 -1.03 19.01 1.67
CA VAL A 219 0.14 18.16 1.84
C VAL A 219 1.15 18.96 2.65
N VAL A 220 1.41 18.50 3.87
CA VAL A 220 2.38 19.12 4.78
C VAL A 220 3.56 18.19 4.99
N GLY A 221 4.74 18.70 5.31
CA GLY A 221 5.94 17.88 5.40
C GLY A 221 6.96 18.35 6.43
N ASN A 222 7.73 17.38 6.93
CA ASN A 222 8.90 17.62 7.77
C ASN A 222 9.95 16.53 7.48
N GLY A 223 11.09 16.93 6.90
CA GLY A 223 12.13 16.00 6.46
C GLY A 223 11.59 14.92 5.52
N ALA A 224 11.76 13.65 5.90
CA ALA A 224 11.31 12.50 5.12
C ALA A 224 9.80 12.18 5.28
N ARG A 225 9.05 12.98 6.04
CA ARG A 225 7.63 12.71 6.32
C ARG A 225 6.72 13.64 5.55
N ARG A 226 5.56 13.10 5.16
CA ARG A 226 4.44 13.83 4.57
C ARG A 226 3.15 13.43 5.28
N TRP A 227 2.22 14.38 5.35
CA TRP A 227 0.86 14.12 5.82
C TRP A 227 -0.12 14.74 4.83
N ILE A 228 -1.23 14.06 4.65
CA ILE A 228 -2.37 14.54 3.89
C ILE A 228 -3.44 14.94 4.92
N VAL A 229 -3.76 16.22 4.95
CA VAL A 229 -4.58 16.83 6.01
C VAL A 229 -5.76 17.56 5.38
N SER A 230 -6.96 17.34 5.91
CA SER A 230 -8.15 18.07 5.47
C SER A 230 -8.09 19.56 5.81
N PRO A 231 -8.94 20.41 5.21
CA PRO A 231 -9.07 21.81 5.59
C PRO A 231 -9.44 22.02 7.07
N GLU A 232 -10.12 21.05 7.68
CA GLU A 232 -10.54 21.05 9.08
C GLU A 232 -9.44 20.55 10.03
N GLY A 233 -8.27 20.14 9.50
CA GLY A 233 -7.12 19.68 10.28
C GLY A 233 -7.11 18.17 10.58
N GLU A 234 -8.01 17.40 9.99
CA GLU A 234 -7.99 15.93 10.13
C GLU A 234 -6.87 15.32 9.28
N THR A 235 -6.06 14.46 9.88
CA THR A 235 -5.01 13.73 9.17
C THR A 235 -5.58 12.47 8.53
N HIS A 236 -5.65 12.42 7.21
CA HIS A 236 -6.10 11.25 6.46
C HIS A 236 -5.03 10.18 6.32
N ALA A 237 -3.80 10.60 6.01
CA ALA A 237 -2.67 9.69 5.87
C ALA A 237 -1.35 10.34 6.29
N SER A 238 -0.39 9.50 6.62
CA SER A 238 1.00 9.90 6.84
C SER A 238 1.94 8.99 6.05
N LEU A 239 2.90 9.58 5.34
CA LEU A 239 3.90 8.88 4.55
C LEU A 239 5.28 9.12 5.17
N LEU A 240 6.10 8.08 5.20
CA LEU A 240 7.51 8.14 5.54
C LEU A 240 8.32 7.61 4.36
N VAL A 241 9.09 8.47 3.72
CA VAL A 241 10.09 8.09 2.72
C VAL A 241 11.34 7.67 3.47
N ILE A 242 11.65 6.36 3.47
CA ILE A 242 12.70 5.75 4.29
C ILE A 242 14.05 5.88 3.61
N ASP A 243 14.08 5.59 2.33
CA ASP A 243 15.24 5.69 1.46
C ASP A 243 14.81 6.07 0.05
N ARG A 244 15.64 6.88 -0.60
CA ARG A 244 15.41 7.33 -1.96
C ARG A 244 16.76 7.57 -2.62
N THR A 245 17.06 6.75 -3.62
CA THR A 245 18.29 6.89 -4.41
C THR A 245 17.95 7.59 -5.73
N PRO A 246 18.44 8.80 -5.99
CA PRO A 246 18.23 9.47 -7.27
C PRO A 246 18.77 8.65 -8.44
N THR A 247 18.14 8.78 -9.59
CA THR A 247 18.69 8.23 -10.84
C THR A 247 19.99 8.97 -11.17
N PRO A 248 21.07 8.25 -11.50
CA PRO A 248 22.37 8.86 -11.83
C PRO A 248 22.32 9.72 -13.10
#